data_923d4236691c967e2baadb4cba540a64
#
_entry.id   923d4236691c967e2baadb4cba540a64
#
_cell.length_a   1.000
_cell.length_b   1.000
_cell.length_c   1.000
_cell.angle_alpha   90.00
_cell.angle_beta   90.00
_cell.angle_gamma   90.00
#
_symmetry.space_group_name_H-M   'P 1'
#
loop_
_entity.id
_entity.type
_entity.pdbx_description
1 polymer ?
#
loop_
_entity_poly.entity_id
_entity_poly.type
_entity_poly.pdbx_seq_one_letter_code
_entity_poly.pdbx_strand_id
1 'polypeptide(L)'
;LSNGWLANYDFNHEFVEAVSTCLACKSCTGQRPIKVSVPTFRSHFLSAYYTRYSRPIKDWIVGTLEYALPIAAQIPKAYNTLVESRVGKWFFARLGLVDSPSLSGIDPHRAIAEAGFQVTDIKRLTELKASDPERFSRQVVIVQDAFTSYFETSVVVDLFELLKLLEFEPSLMPFHPNGKPLHVHGFLGWFKRLGESNAKKLRQLDALDVPMIGLDPSMTMTYRSEYKEAAIEVPQVELVQEFISKHLVEGAVVTTLPVKRFRLFGHCTEATNAKESLSLWKPIFAMAGQSLEIESVGCCGMAGTYGHEKANLETSKTIYAQSWKPKVEATAPSDEEILATGYSCRSQVKRLSDQSVRHPVSALRAILASGASPQQA
;
A
#
# COMPACT_ATOMS: atom_id res chain seq x y z
N LEU A 1 -29.67 19.90 -1.32
CA LEU A 1 -29.37 20.10 0.12
C LEU A 1 -30.55 20.66 0.91
N SER A 2 -31.71 20.89 0.30
CA SER A 2 -32.79 21.69 0.87
C SER A 2 -33.76 20.95 1.77
N ASN A 3 -33.91 19.63 1.69
CA ASN A 3 -35.07 18.94 2.25
C ASN A 3 -34.83 18.11 3.51
N GLY A 4 -33.79 18.31 4.23
CA GLY A 4 -33.34 17.35 5.19
C GLY A 4 -33.76 17.53 6.64
N TRP A 5 -34.88 18.16 6.95
CA TRP A 5 -35.36 18.27 8.34
C TRP A 5 -36.27 17.13 8.77
N LEU A 6 -36.78 16.37 7.83
CA LEU A 6 -37.59 15.19 8.11
C LEU A 6 -36.70 13.97 7.91
N ALA A 7 -36.58 13.14 8.92
CA ALA A 7 -35.71 11.96 9.05
C ALA A 7 -35.92 10.86 8.02
N ASN A 8 -36.61 11.14 6.94
CA ASN A 8 -36.91 10.20 5.90
C ASN A 8 -35.91 10.28 4.76
N TYR A 9 -35.82 9.21 4.00
CA TYR A 9 -35.01 9.07 2.80
C TYR A 9 -35.21 10.28 1.88
N ASP A 10 -34.13 10.97 1.53
CA ASP A 10 -34.14 12.15 0.68
C ASP A 10 -33.06 12.05 -0.42
N PHE A 11 -32.99 13.04 -1.30
CA PHE A 11 -32.00 13.09 -2.37
C PHE A 11 -30.53 12.93 -1.90
N ASN A 12 -30.21 13.33 -0.69
CA ASN A 12 -28.86 13.13 -0.14
C ASN A 12 -28.58 11.64 0.13
N HIS A 13 -29.57 10.86 0.55
CA HIS A 13 -29.46 9.42 0.74
C HIS A 13 -29.29 8.70 -0.59
N GLU A 14 -30.08 9.05 -1.62
CA GLU A 14 -29.90 8.51 -2.98
C GLU A 14 -28.50 8.77 -3.52
N PHE A 15 -27.98 9.96 -3.25
CA PHE A 15 -26.63 10.31 -3.68
C PHE A 15 -25.56 9.52 -2.93
N VAL A 16 -25.70 9.30 -1.61
CA VAL A 16 -24.80 8.42 -0.84
C VAL A 16 -24.79 7.01 -1.42
N GLU A 17 -25.95 6.45 -1.73
CA GLU A 17 -26.04 5.12 -2.34
C GLU A 17 -25.31 5.08 -3.69
N ALA A 18 -25.53 6.07 -4.55
CA ALA A 18 -24.84 6.16 -5.84
C ALA A 18 -23.31 6.24 -5.72
N VAL A 19 -22.79 7.05 -4.78
CA VAL A 19 -21.33 7.20 -4.60
C VAL A 19 -20.70 6.09 -3.77
N SER A 20 -21.50 5.30 -3.03
CA SER A 20 -20.99 4.19 -2.22
C SER A 20 -20.39 3.06 -3.07
N THR A 21 -20.82 2.93 -4.32
CA THR A 21 -20.29 1.97 -5.29
C THR A 21 -18.92 2.35 -5.85
N CYS A 22 -18.45 3.57 -5.59
CA CYS A 22 -17.17 4.07 -6.08
C CYS A 22 -16.00 3.39 -5.35
N LEU A 23 -15.11 2.75 -6.12
CA LEU A 23 -13.89 2.08 -5.64
C LEU A 23 -12.79 3.04 -5.13
N ALA A 24 -12.97 4.34 -5.25
CA ALA A 24 -11.95 5.37 -4.93
C ALA A 24 -10.58 5.15 -5.61
N CYS A 25 -10.53 4.48 -6.75
CA CYS A 25 -9.30 4.13 -7.48
C CYS A 25 -8.71 5.29 -8.31
N LYS A 26 -9.40 6.43 -8.42
CA LYS A 26 -9.02 7.62 -9.21
C LYS A 26 -8.83 7.39 -10.73
N SER A 27 -9.14 6.22 -11.28
CA SER A 27 -9.05 5.94 -12.72
C SER A 27 -9.83 6.93 -13.60
N CYS A 28 -10.96 7.43 -13.09
CA CYS A 28 -11.78 8.38 -13.82
C CYS A 28 -11.12 9.75 -14.01
N THR A 29 -10.14 10.13 -13.18
CA THR A 29 -9.52 11.45 -13.18
C THR A 29 -8.70 11.70 -14.44
N GLY A 30 -8.00 10.67 -14.94
CA GLY A 30 -7.18 10.77 -16.15
C GLY A 30 -7.92 10.55 -17.46
N GLN A 31 -9.10 9.94 -17.43
CA GLN A 31 -9.83 9.51 -18.63
C GLN A 31 -10.90 10.51 -19.11
N ARG A 32 -11.22 11.52 -18.31
CA ARG A 32 -12.27 12.50 -18.64
C ARG A 32 -11.67 13.84 -19.05
N PRO A 33 -12.23 14.52 -20.06
CA PRO A 33 -11.73 15.83 -20.50
C PRO A 33 -11.69 16.89 -19.37
N ILE A 34 -12.66 16.85 -18.47
CA ILE A 34 -12.80 17.81 -17.35
C ILE A 34 -12.01 17.40 -16.09
N LYS A 35 -11.27 16.30 -16.12
CA LYS A 35 -10.39 15.82 -15.03
C LYS A 35 -11.02 15.84 -13.63
N VAL A 36 -12.32 15.58 -13.49
CA VAL A 36 -13.00 15.54 -12.20
C VAL A 36 -12.65 14.27 -11.45
N SER A 37 -12.15 14.42 -10.22
CA SER A 37 -11.90 13.31 -9.30
C SER A 37 -13.18 12.93 -8.56
N VAL A 38 -13.88 11.90 -9.03
CA VAL A 38 -15.05 11.36 -8.35
C VAL A 38 -14.75 10.90 -6.91
N PRO A 39 -13.62 10.22 -6.63
CA PRO A 39 -13.25 9.87 -5.26
C PRO A 39 -13.11 11.06 -4.32
N THR A 40 -12.48 12.13 -4.77
CA THR A 40 -12.34 13.38 -3.99
C THR A 40 -13.70 14.02 -3.72
N PHE A 41 -14.52 14.11 -4.76
CA PHE A 41 -15.89 14.62 -4.62
C PHE A 41 -16.71 13.76 -3.62
N ARG A 42 -16.62 12.43 -3.70
CA ARG A 42 -17.23 11.51 -2.74
C ARG A 42 -16.78 11.81 -1.31
N SER A 43 -15.49 11.98 -1.07
CA SER A 43 -14.94 12.24 0.27
C SER A 43 -15.46 13.57 0.85
N HIS A 44 -15.50 14.63 0.04
CA HIS A 44 -16.09 15.91 0.43
C HIS A 44 -17.60 15.83 0.70
N PHE A 45 -18.34 15.13 -0.16
CA PHE A 45 -19.75 14.91 0.04
C PHE A 45 -20.03 14.14 1.33
N LEU A 46 -19.32 13.04 1.58
CA LEU A 46 -19.47 12.26 2.81
C LEU A 46 -19.12 13.10 4.04
N SER A 47 -18.10 13.95 3.97
CA SER A 47 -17.75 14.87 5.05
C SER A 47 -18.92 15.82 5.37
N ALA A 48 -19.53 16.42 4.36
CA ALA A 48 -20.69 17.31 4.52
C ALA A 48 -21.96 16.55 4.95
N TYR A 49 -22.22 15.36 4.39
CA TYR A 49 -23.36 14.53 4.71
C TYR A 49 -23.38 14.14 6.19
N TYR A 50 -22.26 13.68 6.73
CA TYR A 50 -22.17 13.24 8.12
C TYR A 50 -22.06 14.40 9.15
N THR A 51 -22.10 15.64 8.73
CA THR A 51 -22.38 16.74 9.65
C THR A 51 -23.86 16.79 10.03
N ARG A 52 -24.72 16.17 9.23
CA ARG A 52 -26.16 16.21 9.37
C ARG A 52 -26.78 14.87 9.76
N TYR A 53 -26.23 13.79 9.25
CA TYR A 53 -26.72 12.42 9.46
C TYR A 53 -25.74 11.60 10.29
N SER A 54 -26.25 10.60 11.00
CA SER A 54 -25.42 9.69 11.78
C SER A 54 -24.53 8.84 10.90
N ARG A 55 -23.27 8.73 11.28
CA ARG A 55 -22.28 7.93 10.59
C ARG A 55 -22.37 6.45 11.02
N PRO A 56 -22.38 5.49 10.09
CA PRO A 56 -22.35 4.07 10.42
C PRO A 56 -21.11 3.68 11.22
N ILE A 57 -21.26 2.73 12.16
CA ILE A 57 -20.15 2.22 12.99
C ILE A 57 -19.04 1.64 12.12
N LYS A 58 -19.38 0.98 11.01
CA LYS A 58 -18.36 0.46 10.06
C LYS A 58 -17.41 1.54 9.57
N ASP A 59 -17.92 2.74 9.28
CA ASP A 59 -17.11 3.84 8.75
C ASP A 59 -16.10 4.35 9.80
N TRP A 60 -16.49 4.29 11.09
CA TRP A 60 -15.57 4.57 12.18
C TRP A 60 -14.48 3.51 12.29
N ILE A 61 -14.85 2.22 12.23
CA ILE A 61 -13.91 1.10 12.29
C ILE A 61 -12.90 1.20 11.14
N VAL A 62 -13.41 1.38 9.91
CA VAL A 62 -12.54 1.44 8.73
C VAL A 62 -11.74 2.73 8.67
N GLY A 63 -12.37 3.87 8.95
CA GLY A 63 -11.69 5.17 8.92
C GLY A 63 -10.54 5.28 9.94
N THR A 64 -10.69 4.64 11.10
CA THR A 64 -9.66 4.65 12.15
C THR A 64 -8.78 3.42 12.20
N LEU A 65 -8.85 2.56 11.17
CA LEU A 65 -8.12 1.28 11.12
C LEU A 65 -6.62 1.44 11.37
N GLU A 66 -6.00 2.45 10.77
CA GLU A 66 -4.56 2.71 10.92
C GLU A 66 -4.15 3.02 12.37
N TYR A 67 -5.06 3.50 13.22
CA TYR A 67 -4.80 3.72 14.64
C TYR A 67 -5.01 2.44 15.47
N ALA A 68 -5.92 1.56 15.02
CA ALA A 68 -6.22 0.32 15.71
C ALA A 68 -5.17 -0.78 15.46
N LEU A 69 -4.59 -0.82 14.25
CA LEU A 69 -3.65 -1.86 13.83
C LEU A 69 -2.39 -1.95 14.72
N PRO A 70 -1.70 -0.86 15.09
CA PRO A 70 -0.55 -0.94 16.00
C PRO A 70 -0.89 -1.56 17.36
N ILE A 71 -2.11 -1.31 17.85
CA ILE A 71 -2.58 -1.86 19.12
C ILE A 71 -2.92 -3.35 18.96
N ALA A 72 -3.64 -3.70 17.90
CA ALA A 72 -3.99 -5.09 17.60
C ALA A 72 -2.76 -5.96 17.33
N ALA A 73 -1.72 -5.37 16.73
CA ALA A 73 -0.45 -6.05 16.46
C ALA A 73 0.36 -6.41 17.70
N GLN A 74 0.04 -5.86 18.88
CA GLN A 74 0.65 -6.28 20.14
C GLN A 74 0.12 -7.64 20.61
N ILE A 75 -1.09 -8.03 20.14
CA ILE A 75 -1.74 -9.31 20.48
C ILE A 75 -2.23 -10.04 19.23
N PRO A 76 -1.36 -10.30 18.21
CA PRO A 76 -1.79 -10.76 16.91
C PRO A 76 -2.51 -12.11 16.96
N LYS A 77 -2.09 -13.01 17.86
CA LYS A 77 -2.76 -14.32 18.03
C LYS A 77 -4.21 -14.18 18.47
N ALA A 78 -4.48 -13.29 19.44
CA ALA A 78 -5.85 -13.05 19.92
C ALA A 78 -6.72 -12.40 18.86
N TYR A 79 -6.18 -11.40 18.12
CA TYR A 79 -6.87 -10.78 17.01
C TYR A 79 -7.19 -11.82 15.90
N ASN A 80 -6.20 -12.61 15.48
CA ASN A 80 -6.38 -13.60 14.42
C ASN A 80 -7.41 -14.68 14.84
N THR A 81 -7.33 -15.18 16.07
CA THR A 81 -8.34 -16.11 16.60
C THR A 81 -9.74 -15.51 16.55
N LEU A 82 -9.87 -14.21 16.90
CA LEU A 82 -11.17 -13.54 16.84
C LEU A 82 -11.71 -13.44 15.41
N VAL A 83 -10.92 -12.89 14.46
CA VAL A 83 -11.40 -12.67 13.09
C VAL A 83 -11.64 -13.97 12.31
N GLU A 84 -10.93 -15.05 12.64
CA GLU A 84 -11.07 -16.37 12.02
C GLU A 84 -12.21 -17.19 12.64
N SER A 85 -12.60 -16.89 13.89
CA SER A 85 -13.65 -17.61 14.60
C SER A 85 -15.04 -17.39 13.97
N ARG A 86 -15.93 -18.37 14.12
CA ARG A 86 -17.33 -18.23 13.68
C ARG A 86 -18.05 -17.06 14.37
N VAL A 87 -17.76 -16.85 15.66
CA VAL A 87 -18.35 -15.78 16.46
C VAL A 87 -17.84 -14.41 15.97
N GLY A 88 -16.55 -14.28 15.76
CA GLY A 88 -15.95 -13.06 15.21
C GLY A 88 -16.47 -12.74 13.82
N LYS A 89 -16.50 -13.71 12.90
CA LYS A 89 -17.08 -13.54 11.57
C LYS A 89 -18.54 -13.09 11.62
N TRP A 90 -19.34 -13.69 12.49
CA TRP A 90 -20.73 -13.26 12.70
C TRP A 90 -20.82 -11.83 13.22
N PHE A 91 -19.99 -11.48 14.21
CA PHE A 91 -19.95 -10.13 14.80
C PHE A 91 -19.56 -9.08 13.74
N PHE A 92 -18.47 -9.28 13.01
CA PHE A 92 -18.05 -8.35 11.95
C PHE A 92 -19.09 -8.25 10.82
N ALA A 93 -19.73 -9.35 10.46
CA ALA A 93 -20.80 -9.35 9.45
C ALA A 93 -22.03 -8.53 9.89
N ARG A 94 -22.32 -8.47 11.21
CA ARG A 94 -23.35 -7.57 11.77
C ARG A 94 -22.96 -6.10 11.68
N LEU A 95 -21.67 -5.81 11.73
CA LEU A 95 -21.12 -4.46 11.55
C LEU A 95 -20.95 -4.11 10.06
N GLY A 96 -21.32 -5.01 9.14
CA GLY A 96 -21.20 -4.79 7.70
C GLY A 96 -19.82 -5.09 7.12
N LEU A 97 -18.94 -5.79 7.85
CA LEU A 97 -17.61 -6.20 7.42
C LEU A 97 -17.53 -7.72 7.27
N VAL A 98 -16.81 -8.18 6.24
CA VAL A 98 -16.61 -9.60 5.95
C VAL A 98 -15.15 -9.91 5.67
N ASP A 99 -14.74 -11.13 6.02
CA ASP A 99 -13.42 -11.69 5.71
C ASP A 99 -12.27 -10.75 6.10
N SER A 100 -12.32 -10.19 7.33
CA SER A 100 -11.23 -9.35 7.85
C SER A 100 -9.91 -10.12 7.80
N PRO A 101 -8.83 -9.53 7.25
CA PRO A 101 -7.56 -10.21 7.11
C PRO A 101 -6.90 -10.46 8.46
N SER A 102 -6.19 -11.58 8.56
CA SER A 102 -5.36 -11.90 9.72
C SER A 102 -4.10 -11.04 9.74
N LEU A 103 -3.71 -10.55 10.92
CA LEU A 103 -2.46 -9.82 11.11
C LEU A 103 -1.26 -10.74 10.88
N SER A 104 -0.17 -10.17 10.41
CA SER A 104 1.13 -10.84 10.46
C SER A 104 1.44 -11.26 11.90
N GLY A 105 1.91 -12.49 12.08
CA GLY A 105 2.37 -12.97 13.38
C GLY A 105 3.72 -12.33 13.81
N ILE A 106 4.25 -11.45 12.98
CA ILE A 106 5.57 -10.83 13.13
C ILE A 106 5.37 -9.36 13.47
N ASP A 107 5.93 -8.90 14.59
CA ASP A 107 6.02 -7.47 14.89
C ASP A 107 7.05 -6.82 13.98
N PRO A 108 6.70 -5.76 13.21
CA PRO A 108 7.61 -5.16 12.25
C PRO A 108 8.88 -4.57 12.90
N HIS A 109 8.76 -3.94 14.05
CA HIS A 109 9.93 -3.36 14.74
C HIS A 109 10.88 -4.44 15.24
N ARG A 110 10.31 -5.51 15.79
CA ARG A 110 11.07 -6.66 16.26
C ARG A 110 11.74 -7.40 15.11
N ALA A 111 11.01 -7.67 14.03
CA ALA A 111 11.54 -8.35 12.86
C ALA A 111 12.71 -7.57 12.23
N ILE A 112 12.58 -6.25 12.15
CA ILE A 112 13.61 -5.37 11.62
C ILE A 112 14.83 -5.32 12.54
N ALA A 113 14.62 -5.25 13.86
CA ALA A 113 15.72 -5.29 14.83
C ALA A 113 16.45 -6.65 14.83
N GLU A 114 15.73 -7.77 14.76
CA GLU A 114 16.28 -9.13 14.64
C GLU A 114 17.08 -9.31 13.34
N ALA A 115 16.67 -8.64 12.26
CA ALA A 115 17.42 -8.60 10.99
C ALA A 115 18.62 -7.62 10.99
N GLY A 116 18.87 -6.97 12.12
CA GLY A 116 20.00 -6.02 12.28
C GLY A 116 19.78 -4.63 11.71
N PHE A 117 18.54 -4.26 11.44
CA PHE A 117 18.17 -2.94 10.94
C PHE A 117 17.71 -2.00 12.07
N GLN A 118 17.58 -0.72 11.77
CA GLN A 118 17.33 0.30 12.76
C GLN A 118 16.06 1.11 12.45
N VAL A 119 15.48 1.65 13.51
CA VAL A 119 14.45 2.68 13.41
C VAL A 119 15.13 4.02 13.10
N THR A 120 14.52 4.83 12.25
CA THR A 120 15.02 6.15 11.86
C THR A 120 15.13 7.08 13.07
N ASP A 121 16.31 7.62 13.26
CA ASP A 121 16.62 8.67 14.25
C ASP A 121 17.21 9.88 13.53
N ILE A 122 16.49 11.00 13.53
CA ILE A 122 16.89 12.24 12.85
C ILE A 122 18.19 12.79 13.45
N LYS A 123 18.38 12.70 14.77
CA LYS A 123 19.60 13.18 15.42
C LYS A 123 20.81 12.38 14.93
N ARG A 124 20.69 11.05 14.92
CA ARG A 124 21.73 10.16 14.39
C ARG A 124 22.04 10.43 12.92
N LEU A 125 21.00 10.62 12.09
CA LEU A 125 21.20 10.95 10.67
C LEU A 125 21.91 12.29 10.49
N THR A 126 21.61 13.29 11.33
CA THR A 126 22.29 14.59 11.31
C THR A 126 23.76 14.46 11.70
N GLU A 127 24.04 13.69 12.75
CA GLU A 127 25.42 13.42 13.19
C GLU A 127 26.18 12.62 12.11
N LEU A 128 25.57 11.63 11.49
CA LEU A 128 26.16 10.84 10.42
C LEU A 128 26.46 11.70 9.18
N LYS A 129 25.54 12.60 8.78
CA LYS A 129 25.74 13.54 7.65
C LYS A 129 26.98 14.40 7.85
N ALA A 130 27.27 14.80 9.10
CA ALA A 130 28.42 15.63 9.43
C ALA A 130 29.73 14.83 9.58
N SER A 131 29.68 13.61 10.12
CA SER A 131 30.86 12.80 10.46
C SER A 131 31.31 11.87 9.34
N ASP A 132 30.40 11.33 8.56
CA ASP A 132 30.64 10.36 7.49
C ASP A 132 29.68 10.57 6.31
N PRO A 133 29.93 11.57 5.44
CA PRO A 133 29.07 11.88 4.30
C PRO A 133 28.95 10.74 3.29
N GLU A 134 30.00 9.90 3.14
CA GLU A 134 29.97 8.76 2.22
C GLU A 134 28.99 7.70 2.70
N ARG A 135 29.06 7.34 3.97
CA ARG A 135 28.08 6.44 4.57
C ARG A 135 26.67 7.05 4.60
N PHE A 136 26.59 8.37 4.81
CA PHE A 136 25.31 9.08 4.79
C PHE A 136 24.63 9.00 3.40
N SER A 137 25.39 9.04 2.30
CA SER A 137 24.85 8.95 0.94
C SER A 137 24.13 7.62 0.64
N ARG A 138 24.39 6.58 1.45
CA ARG A 138 23.75 5.27 1.36
C ARG A 138 22.49 5.13 2.23
N GLN A 139 22.16 6.15 3.03
CA GLN A 139 20.96 6.11 3.88
C GLN A 139 19.71 6.22 3.06
N VAL A 140 18.70 5.42 3.41
CA VAL A 140 17.35 5.51 2.86
C VAL A 140 16.32 5.24 3.96
N VAL A 141 15.25 6.02 3.98
CA VAL A 141 14.19 5.90 4.99
C VAL A 141 12.96 5.25 4.37
N ILE A 142 12.52 4.15 4.95
CA ILE A 142 11.28 3.48 4.58
C ILE A 142 10.13 4.11 5.38
N VAL A 143 9.22 4.76 4.65
CA VAL A 143 7.98 5.33 5.21
C VAL A 143 6.94 4.23 5.28
N GLN A 144 6.58 3.83 6.50
CA GLN A 144 5.68 2.73 6.74
C GLN A 144 4.25 3.02 6.28
N ASP A 145 3.56 2.00 5.80
CA ASP A 145 2.11 1.96 5.68
C ASP A 145 1.50 0.87 6.58
N ALA A 146 0.25 1.04 6.94
CA ALA A 146 -0.42 0.14 7.88
C ALA A 146 -0.64 -1.27 7.31
N PHE A 147 -0.84 -1.40 6.01
CA PHE A 147 -1.21 -2.68 5.40
C PHE A 147 -0.01 -3.60 5.24
N THR A 148 1.08 -3.12 4.67
CA THR A 148 2.29 -3.94 4.55
C THR A 148 2.94 -4.17 5.91
N SER A 149 2.97 -3.17 6.80
CA SER A 149 3.60 -3.33 8.11
C SER A 149 2.89 -4.35 9.01
N TYR A 150 1.56 -4.40 9.00
CA TYR A 150 0.82 -5.23 9.95
C TYR A 150 0.20 -6.50 9.37
N PHE A 151 -0.03 -6.57 8.06
CA PHE A 151 -0.59 -7.76 7.41
C PHE A 151 0.44 -8.55 6.60
N GLU A 152 1.48 -7.91 6.08
CA GLU A 152 2.54 -8.55 5.27
C GLU A 152 3.94 -8.10 5.69
N THR A 153 4.25 -8.13 6.98
CA THR A 153 5.54 -7.69 7.56
C THR A 153 6.76 -8.30 6.85
N SER A 154 6.63 -9.53 6.35
CA SER A 154 7.71 -10.19 5.60
C SER A 154 8.14 -9.40 4.37
N VAL A 155 7.22 -8.69 3.69
CA VAL A 155 7.56 -7.88 2.50
C VAL A 155 8.37 -6.64 2.91
N VAL A 156 8.11 -6.10 4.11
CA VAL A 156 8.92 -5.00 4.67
C VAL A 156 10.34 -5.48 4.97
N VAL A 157 10.47 -6.68 5.57
CA VAL A 157 11.80 -7.28 5.84
C VAL A 157 12.53 -7.56 4.52
N ASP A 158 11.83 -8.15 3.53
CA ASP A 158 12.39 -8.38 2.19
C ASP A 158 12.92 -7.08 1.56
N LEU A 159 12.23 -5.94 1.77
CA LEU A 159 12.68 -4.64 1.28
C LEU A 159 13.99 -4.20 1.96
N PHE A 160 14.08 -4.37 3.28
CA PHE A 160 15.31 -4.07 4.01
C PHE A 160 16.50 -4.90 3.52
N GLU A 161 16.30 -6.21 3.38
CA GLU A 161 17.33 -7.12 2.89
C GLU A 161 17.71 -6.81 1.44
N LEU A 162 16.73 -6.50 0.58
CA LEU A 162 16.99 -6.09 -0.79
C LEU A 162 17.85 -4.82 -0.86
N LEU A 163 17.51 -3.80 -0.09
CA LEU A 163 18.25 -2.55 -0.07
C LEU A 163 19.68 -2.76 0.45
N LYS A 164 19.88 -3.64 1.43
CA LYS A 164 21.19 -4.03 1.91
C LYS A 164 22.00 -4.76 0.85
N LEU A 165 21.39 -5.67 0.08
CA LEU A 165 22.04 -6.34 -1.07
C LEU A 165 22.43 -5.34 -2.17
N LEU A 166 21.74 -4.22 -2.26
CA LEU A 166 22.04 -3.10 -3.15
C LEU A 166 22.96 -2.05 -2.50
N GLU A 167 23.63 -2.40 -1.39
CA GLU A 167 24.61 -1.58 -0.65
C GLU A 167 24.05 -0.32 0.02
N PHE A 168 22.72 -0.20 0.18
CA PHE A 168 22.09 0.85 0.97
C PHE A 168 22.03 0.51 2.46
N GLU A 169 21.90 1.54 3.28
CA GLU A 169 21.65 1.44 4.72
C GLU A 169 20.21 1.88 5.05
N PRO A 170 19.22 0.98 4.92
CA PRO A 170 17.82 1.34 5.17
C PRO A 170 17.55 1.52 6.67
N SER A 171 16.66 2.46 6.98
CA SER A 171 16.06 2.62 8.30
C SER A 171 14.56 2.75 8.21
N LEU A 172 13.83 2.30 9.24
CA LEU A 172 12.38 2.33 9.29
C LEU A 172 11.89 3.59 9.99
N MET A 173 11.14 4.44 9.31
CA MET A 173 10.44 5.55 9.96
C MET A 173 9.46 4.99 11.01
N PRO A 174 9.40 5.54 12.24
CA PRO A 174 8.36 5.17 13.19
C PRO A 174 6.97 5.25 12.54
N PHE A 175 6.12 4.25 12.82
CA PHE A 175 4.81 4.19 12.19
C PHE A 175 3.96 5.42 12.51
N HIS A 176 3.40 6.00 11.48
CA HIS A 176 2.39 7.05 11.56
C HIS A 176 1.30 6.75 10.54
N PRO A 177 0.01 6.78 10.95
CA PRO A 177 -1.09 6.67 10.03
C PRO A 177 -0.94 7.66 8.87
N ASN A 178 -1.17 7.23 7.66
CA ASN A 178 -1.12 8.15 6.52
C ASN A 178 -2.48 8.80 6.22
N GLY A 179 -3.54 8.25 6.79
CA GLY A 179 -4.88 8.83 6.74
C GLY A 179 -5.69 8.49 5.50
N LYS A 180 -5.22 7.60 4.63
CA LYS A 180 -5.98 7.18 3.45
C LYS A 180 -7.39 6.71 3.79
N PRO A 181 -7.60 5.82 4.78
CA PRO A 181 -8.93 5.41 5.21
C PRO A 181 -9.78 6.58 5.70
N LEU A 182 -9.21 7.52 6.47
CA LEU A 182 -9.91 8.73 6.91
C LEU A 182 -10.42 9.54 5.73
N HIS A 183 -9.56 9.77 4.72
CA HIS A 183 -9.92 10.52 3.53
C HIS A 183 -11.06 9.84 2.77
N VAL A 184 -10.93 8.54 2.48
CA VAL A 184 -11.93 7.77 1.72
C VAL A 184 -13.30 7.76 2.40
N HIS A 185 -13.36 7.74 3.72
CA HIS A 185 -14.60 7.76 4.49
C HIS A 185 -15.07 9.16 4.89
N GLY A 186 -14.47 10.23 4.34
CA GLY A 186 -14.91 11.61 4.55
C GLY A 186 -14.64 12.17 5.95
N PHE A 187 -13.62 11.69 6.68
CA PHE A 187 -13.12 12.30 7.92
C PHE A 187 -12.10 13.41 7.62
N LEU A 188 -12.44 14.34 6.73
CA LEU A 188 -11.48 15.28 6.15
C LEU A 188 -10.79 16.18 7.19
N GLY A 189 -11.48 16.58 8.27
CA GLY A 189 -10.87 17.36 9.34
C GLY A 189 -9.78 16.59 10.09
N TRP A 190 -9.97 15.28 10.33
CA TRP A 190 -8.96 14.43 10.96
C TRP A 190 -7.82 14.12 9.99
N PHE A 191 -8.15 13.83 8.73
CA PHE A 191 -7.17 13.64 7.67
C PHE A 191 -6.22 14.83 7.55
N LYS A 192 -6.75 16.07 7.53
CA LYS A 192 -5.94 17.28 7.43
C LYS A 192 -4.99 17.44 8.62
N ARG A 193 -5.47 17.31 9.85
CA ARG A 193 -4.62 17.39 11.06
C ARG A 193 -3.52 16.34 11.08
N LEU A 194 -3.85 15.11 10.69
CA LEU A 194 -2.91 14.01 10.60
C LEU A 194 -1.86 14.28 9.53
N GLY A 195 -2.30 14.72 8.34
CA GLY A 195 -1.42 15.04 7.22
C GLY A 195 -0.44 16.17 7.53
N GLU A 196 -0.88 17.22 8.22
CA GLU A 196 -0.02 18.32 8.69
C GLU A 196 1.05 17.81 9.67
N SER A 197 0.68 16.89 10.58
CA SER A 197 1.63 16.23 11.50
C SER A 197 2.66 15.39 10.75
N ASN A 198 2.23 14.60 9.76
CA ASN A 198 3.13 13.80 8.93
C ASN A 198 4.05 14.67 8.08
N ALA A 199 3.51 15.72 7.47
CA ALA A 199 4.26 16.68 6.68
C ALA A 199 5.42 17.30 7.47
N LYS A 200 5.22 17.62 8.74
CA LYS A 200 6.27 18.14 9.60
C LYS A 200 7.43 17.14 9.77
N LYS A 201 7.13 15.84 9.94
CA LYS A 201 8.14 14.80 10.12
C LYS A 201 8.90 14.53 8.82
N LEU A 202 8.17 14.42 7.71
CA LEU A 202 8.78 14.19 6.39
C LEU A 202 9.70 15.35 5.99
N ARG A 203 9.31 16.62 6.27
CA ARG A 203 10.18 17.78 6.04
C ARG A 203 11.46 17.77 6.87
N GLN A 204 11.46 17.17 8.06
CA GLN A 204 12.70 17.03 8.85
C GLN A 204 13.69 16.07 8.19
N LEU A 205 13.21 15.02 7.53
CA LEU A 205 14.05 14.10 6.77
C LEU A 205 14.51 14.71 5.44
N ASP A 206 13.62 15.41 4.74
CA ASP A 206 13.91 16.13 3.51
C ASP A 206 14.99 17.19 3.68
N ALA A 207 14.98 17.91 4.80
CA ALA A 207 16.02 18.89 5.14
C ALA A 207 17.42 18.27 5.30
N LEU A 208 17.49 16.95 5.48
CA LEU A 208 18.74 16.19 5.49
C LEU A 208 19.12 15.64 4.11
N ASP A 209 18.28 15.78 3.09
CA ASP A 209 18.40 15.18 1.75
C ASP A 209 18.43 13.63 1.79
N VAL A 210 17.75 13.02 2.77
CA VAL A 210 17.65 11.55 2.85
C VAL A 210 16.49 11.10 1.99
N PRO A 211 16.69 10.15 1.04
CA PRO A 211 15.62 9.57 0.26
C PRO A 211 14.55 8.90 1.15
N MET A 212 13.30 9.14 0.83
CA MET A 212 12.13 8.53 1.51
C MET A 212 11.36 7.67 0.52
N ILE A 213 11.17 6.40 0.86
CA ILE A 213 10.50 5.43 -0.01
C ILE A 213 9.31 4.79 0.68
N GLY A 214 8.27 4.47 -0.10
CA GLY A 214 7.09 3.74 0.36
C GLY A 214 6.89 2.46 -0.45
N LEU A 215 6.32 1.44 0.20
CA LEU A 215 6.19 0.10 -0.37
C LEU A 215 4.86 -0.11 -1.10
N ASP A 216 3.73 0.14 -0.44
CA ASP A 216 2.41 0.00 -1.09
C ASP A 216 2.10 1.23 -1.96
N PRO A 217 1.82 1.03 -3.28
CA PRO A 217 1.57 2.15 -4.18
C PRO A 217 0.38 3.01 -3.78
N SER A 218 -0.71 2.41 -3.28
CA SER A 218 -1.91 3.16 -2.90
C SER A 218 -1.64 4.08 -1.72
N MET A 219 -0.87 3.59 -0.73
CA MET A 219 -0.53 4.35 0.47
C MET A 219 0.51 5.43 0.16
N THR A 220 1.57 5.09 -0.58
CA THR A 220 2.61 6.03 -0.98
C THR A 220 2.06 7.18 -1.81
N MET A 221 1.20 6.88 -2.78
CA MET A 221 0.60 7.90 -3.64
C MET A 221 -0.37 8.83 -2.92
N THR A 222 -0.82 8.50 -1.70
CA THR A 222 -1.62 9.40 -0.86
C THR A 222 -0.86 10.70 -0.57
N TYR A 223 0.44 10.62 -0.33
CA TYR A 223 1.29 11.80 -0.13
C TYR A 223 1.33 12.71 -1.37
N ARG A 224 1.25 12.12 -2.58
CA ARG A 224 1.35 12.84 -3.85
C ARG A 224 0.02 13.40 -4.35
N SER A 225 -1.11 12.83 -3.92
CA SER A 225 -2.44 13.21 -4.43
C SER A 225 -3.36 13.75 -3.35
N GLU A 226 -3.79 12.95 -2.37
CA GLU A 226 -4.76 13.36 -1.38
C GLU A 226 -4.23 14.48 -0.46
N TYR A 227 -2.94 14.46 -0.12
CA TYR A 227 -2.32 15.55 0.64
C TYR A 227 -2.30 16.84 -0.15
N LYS A 228 -1.94 16.77 -1.43
CA LYS A 228 -1.97 17.93 -2.34
C LYS A 228 -3.39 18.50 -2.49
N GLU A 229 -4.38 17.62 -2.64
CA GLU A 229 -5.81 18.03 -2.71
C GLU A 229 -6.29 18.70 -1.41
N ALA A 230 -5.74 18.32 -0.26
CA ALA A 230 -6.01 18.93 1.05
C ALA A 230 -5.13 20.17 1.33
N ALA A 231 -4.35 20.64 0.37
CA ALA A 231 -3.38 21.73 0.50
C ALA A 231 -2.34 21.48 1.61
N ILE A 232 -1.90 20.23 1.73
CA ILE A 232 -0.83 19.81 2.64
C ILE A 232 0.43 19.59 1.80
N GLU A 233 1.42 20.44 2.00
CA GLU A 233 2.71 20.33 1.33
C GLU A 233 3.59 19.31 2.03
N VAL A 234 4.01 18.29 1.28
CA VAL A 234 4.91 17.23 1.75
C VAL A 234 6.06 17.04 0.75
N PRO A 235 7.24 16.65 1.23
CA PRO A 235 8.31 16.17 0.38
C PRO A 235 7.89 14.94 -0.42
N GLN A 236 8.64 14.65 -1.46
CA GLN A 236 8.42 13.46 -2.27
C GLN A 236 8.74 12.19 -1.47
N VAL A 237 7.74 11.31 -1.33
CA VAL A 237 7.96 9.92 -0.96
C VAL A 237 7.93 9.11 -2.25
N GLU A 238 9.05 8.46 -2.57
CA GLU A 238 9.21 7.69 -3.80
C GLU A 238 8.60 6.30 -3.68
N LEU A 239 8.14 5.75 -4.80
CA LEU A 239 7.86 4.32 -4.87
C LEU A 239 9.20 3.57 -4.93
N VAL A 240 9.25 2.37 -4.37
CA VAL A 240 10.47 1.54 -4.29
C VAL A 240 11.18 1.43 -5.64
N GLN A 241 10.44 1.16 -6.72
CA GLN A 241 11.02 1.03 -8.06
C GLN A 241 11.57 2.34 -8.62
N GLU A 242 11.01 3.48 -8.22
CA GLU A 242 11.53 4.79 -8.63
C GLU A 242 12.92 5.02 -8.00
N PHE A 243 13.04 4.70 -6.72
CA PHE A 243 14.31 4.79 -6.01
C PHE A 243 15.34 3.80 -6.55
N ILE A 244 15.00 2.52 -6.66
CA ILE A 244 15.92 1.49 -7.15
C ILE A 244 16.39 1.83 -8.57
N SER A 245 15.49 2.21 -9.48
CA SER A 245 15.85 2.54 -10.85
C SER A 245 16.83 3.70 -11.01
N LYS A 246 16.79 4.68 -10.10
CA LYS A 246 17.74 5.82 -10.11
C LYS A 246 19.16 5.43 -9.69
N HIS A 247 19.29 4.40 -8.86
CA HIS A 247 20.55 4.02 -8.23
C HIS A 247 21.15 2.73 -8.78
N LEU A 248 20.41 2.02 -9.66
CA LEU A 248 20.94 0.86 -10.33
C LEU A 248 21.89 1.28 -11.46
N VAL A 249 23.16 0.92 -11.32
CA VAL A 249 24.17 1.08 -12.38
C VAL A 249 24.16 -0.16 -13.26
N GLU A 250 24.29 0.00 -14.58
CA GLU A 250 24.44 -1.12 -15.50
C GLU A 250 25.61 -2.02 -15.07
N GLY A 251 25.37 -3.32 -14.94
CA GLY A 251 26.37 -4.30 -14.53
C GLY A 251 26.49 -4.52 -13.03
N ALA A 252 25.75 -3.79 -12.18
CA ALA A 252 25.84 -3.92 -10.73
C ALA A 252 25.37 -5.28 -10.18
N VAL A 253 24.58 -6.04 -10.95
CA VAL A 253 24.03 -7.33 -10.51
C VAL A 253 24.14 -8.36 -11.65
N VAL A 254 25.16 -9.19 -11.63
CA VAL A 254 25.26 -10.34 -12.52
C VAL A 254 24.79 -11.58 -11.76
N THR A 255 23.62 -12.11 -12.12
CA THR A 255 23.19 -13.41 -11.60
C THR A 255 23.49 -14.52 -12.62
N THR A 256 23.97 -15.64 -12.14
CA THR A 256 24.17 -16.87 -12.95
C THR A 256 22.92 -17.76 -12.96
N LEU A 257 21.83 -17.29 -12.42
CA LEU A 257 20.57 -18.03 -12.33
C LEU A 257 19.91 -18.20 -13.70
N PRO A 258 19.19 -19.29 -13.92
CA PRO A 258 18.35 -19.44 -15.13
C PRO A 258 17.34 -18.29 -15.22
N VAL A 259 17.12 -17.85 -16.47
CA VAL A 259 16.13 -16.80 -16.74
C VAL A 259 14.74 -17.33 -16.43
N LYS A 260 14.07 -16.69 -15.47
CA LYS A 260 12.68 -16.91 -15.12
C LYS A 260 11.81 -15.79 -15.68
N ARG A 261 10.58 -16.11 -16.03
CA ARG A 261 9.59 -15.14 -16.52
C ARG A 261 8.71 -14.68 -15.36
N PHE A 262 8.49 -13.38 -15.27
CA PHE A 262 7.60 -12.78 -14.29
C PHE A 262 6.50 -11.99 -14.98
N ARG A 263 5.27 -12.14 -14.50
CA ARG A 263 4.12 -11.34 -14.93
C ARG A 263 3.72 -10.42 -13.80
N LEU A 264 3.86 -9.12 -13.99
CA LEU A 264 3.55 -8.11 -12.99
C LEU A 264 2.15 -7.54 -13.19
N PHE A 265 1.33 -7.67 -12.17
CA PHE A 265 0.02 -7.05 -12.07
C PHE A 265 0.13 -5.79 -11.22
N GLY A 266 0.14 -4.63 -11.87
CA GLY A 266 0.24 -3.34 -11.20
C GLY A 266 -1.02 -3.00 -10.40
N HIS A 267 -0.83 -2.35 -9.24
CA HIS A 267 -1.95 -1.80 -8.49
C HIS A 267 -2.72 -0.78 -9.35
N CYS A 268 -4.06 -0.80 -9.32
CA CYS A 268 -4.88 0.03 -10.21
C CYS A 268 -4.58 1.54 -10.09
N THR A 269 -4.31 2.05 -8.88
CA THR A 269 -3.93 3.45 -8.67
C THR A 269 -2.57 3.77 -9.31
N GLU A 270 -1.59 2.86 -9.19
CA GLU A 270 -0.27 2.97 -9.79
C GLU A 270 -0.35 2.90 -11.31
N ALA A 271 -1.01 1.87 -11.85
CA ALA A 271 -1.19 1.68 -13.29
C ALA A 271 -1.90 2.86 -13.97
N THR A 272 -2.73 3.61 -13.23
CA THR A 272 -3.46 4.76 -13.76
C THR A 272 -2.72 6.08 -13.58
N ASN A 273 -2.12 6.31 -12.41
CA ASN A 273 -1.60 7.63 -12.04
C ASN A 273 -0.07 7.69 -11.98
N ALA A 274 0.62 6.54 -12.10
CA ALA A 274 2.09 6.41 -12.10
C ALA A 274 2.54 5.29 -13.04
N LYS A 275 1.98 5.25 -14.26
CA LYS A 275 2.26 4.20 -15.25
C LYS A 275 3.74 4.11 -15.62
N GLU A 276 4.41 5.25 -15.70
CA GLU A 276 5.85 5.32 -15.98
C GLU A 276 6.65 4.66 -14.85
N SER A 277 6.29 4.95 -13.61
CA SER A 277 6.88 4.34 -12.42
C SER A 277 6.69 2.82 -12.41
N LEU A 278 5.48 2.33 -12.70
CA LEU A 278 5.23 0.88 -12.82
C LEU A 278 6.14 0.22 -13.86
N SER A 279 6.43 0.92 -14.96
CA SER A 279 7.27 0.41 -16.05
C SER A 279 8.73 0.22 -15.65
N LEU A 280 9.20 0.87 -14.59
CA LEU A 280 10.57 0.77 -14.09
C LEU A 280 10.91 -0.63 -13.54
N TRP A 281 9.91 -1.43 -13.17
CA TRP A 281 10.17 -2.82 -12.77
C TRP A 281 10.79 -3.67 -13.88
N LYS A 282 10.51 -3.37 -15.17
CA LYS A 282 11.11 -4.11 -16.30
C LYS A 282 12.64 -4.02 -16.34
N PRO A 283 13.25 -2.83 -16.41
CA PRO A 283 14.71 -2.72 -16.40
C PRO A 283 15.32 -3.23 -15.09
N ILE A 284 14.64 -3.08 -13.94
CA ILE A 284 15.12 -3.60 -12.66
C ILE A 284 15.26 -5.13 -12.71
N PHE A 285 14.26 -5.85 -13.21
CA PHE A 285 14.33 -7.30 -13.34
C PHE A 285 15.32 -7.74 -14.43
N ALA A 286 15.39 -6.99 -15.54
CA ALA A 286 16.37 -7.27 -16.60
C ALA A 286 17.81 -7.18 -16.10
N MET A 287 18.15 -6.23 -15.22
CA MET A 287 19.46 -6.12 -14.61
C MET A 287 19.78 -7.27 -13.65
N ALA A 288 18.76 -7.88 -13.06
CA ALA A 288 18.89 -9.12 -12.30
C ALA A 288 18.86 -10.39 -13.20
N GLY A 289 19.04 -10.25 -14.52
CA GLY A 289 19.05 -11.36 -15.48
C GLY A 289 17.69 -12.05 -15.65
N GLN A 290 16.59 -11.37 -15.33
CA GLN A 290 15.26 -11.93 -15.36
C GLN A 290 14.33 -11.21 -16.33
N SER A 291 13.30 -11.89 -16.84
CA SER A 291 12.29 -11.30 -17.72
C SER A 291 11.04 -10.94 -16.97
N LEU A 292 10.56 -9.68 -17.12
CA LEU A 292 9.31 -9.22 -16.48
C LEU A 292 8.41 -8.56 -17.52
N GLU A 293 7.17 -9.03 -17.59
CA GLU A 293 6.11 -8.44 -18.38
C GLU A 293 5.05 -7.80 -17.49
N ILE A 294 4.58 -6.61 -17.86
CA ILE A 294 3.49 -5.93 -17.16
C ILE A 294 2.18 -6.30 -17.80
N GLU A 295 1.33 -6.96 -17.02
CA GLU A 295 0.01 -7.37 -17.46
C GLU A 295 -0.98 -6.21 -17.44
N SER A 296 -1.73 -6.08 -18.50
CA SER A 296 -2.86 -5.15 -18.53
C SER A 296 -4.05 -5.78 -17.79
N VAL A 297 -4.28 -5.35 -16.56
CA VAL A 297 -5.42 -5.78 -15.73
C VAL A 297 -6.21 -4.57 -15.27
N GLY A 298 -7.51 -4.77 -15.03
CA GLY A 298 -8.35 -3.79 -14.37
C GLY A 298 -8.18 -3.82 -12.83
N CYS A 299 -9.18 -3.33 -12.11
CA CYS A 299 -9.20 -3.42 -10.66
C CYS A 299 -9.33 -4.89 -10.21
N CYS A 300 -8.67 -5.24 -9.10
CA CYS A 300 -8.84 -6.54 -8.45
C CYS A 300 -10.16 -6.65 -7.65
N GLY A 301 -10.91 -5.56 -7.51
CA GLY A 301 -12.17 -5.52 -6.77
C GLY A 301 -12.02 -5.29 -5.26
N MET A 302 -10.81 -5.32 -4.70
CA MET A 302 -10.60 -5.08 -3.25
C MET A 302 -10.67 -3.60 -2.89
N ALA A 303 -9.94 -2.74 -3.60
CA ALA A 303 -9.92 -1.28 -3.42
C ALA A 303 -9.86 -0.85 -1.93
N GLY A 304 -8.76 -1.13 -1.26
CA GLY A 304 -8.62 -0.92 0.18
C GLY A 304 -9.53 -1.86 0.97
N THR A 305 -10.53 -1.32 1.66
CA THR A 305 -11.50 -2.10 2.45
C THR A 305 -12.81 -2.37 1.73
N TYR A 306 -13.02 -1.85 0.52
CA TYR A 306 -14.26 -1.99 -0.25
C TYR A 306 -14.72 -3.44 -0.39
N GLY A 307 -13.80 -4.35 -0.77
CA GLY A 307 -14.08 -5.78 -0.90
C GLY A 307 -14.38 -6.48 0.43
N HIS A 308 -14.03 -5.87 1.56
CA HIS A 308 -14.35 -6.35 2.90
C HIS A 308 -15.67 -5.79 3.44
N GLU A 309 -16.33 -4.88 2.73
CA GLU A 309 -17.65 -4.42 3.09
C GLU A 309 -18.72 -5.36 2.54
N LYS A 310 -19.61 -5.84 3.42
CA LYS A 310 -20.67 -6.81 3.07
C LYS A 310 -21.54 -6.36 1.89
N ALA A 311 -21.87 -5.07 1.85
CA ALA A 311 -22.69 -4.49 0.78
C ALA A 311 -22.00 -4.55 -0.60
N ASN A 312 -20.67 -4.55 -0.63
CA ASN A 312 -19.85 -4.49 -1.84
C ASN A 312 -19.28 -5.84 -2.26
N LEU A 313 -19.50 -6.89 -1.45
CA LEU A 313 -18.85 -8.20 -1.62
C LEU A 313 -19.09 -8.81 -3.01
N GLU A 314 -20.31 -8.86 -3.47
CA GLU A 314 -20.65 -9.49 -4.76
C GLU A 314 -20.11 -8.65 -5.94
N THR A 315 -20.18 -7.33 -5.85
CA THR A 315 -19.56 -6.44 -6.85
C THR A 315 -18.05 -6.64 -6.88
N SER A 316 -17.41 -6.74 -5.72
CA SER A 316 -15.97 -7.02 -5.59
C SER A 316 -15.56 -8.33 -6.25
N LYS A 317 -16.32 -9.42 -6.03
CA LYS A 317 -16.12 -10.72 -6.66
C LYS A 317 -16.31 -10.66 -8.18
N THR A 318 -17.34 -9.95 -8.64
CA THR A 318 -17.62 -9.78 -10.07
C THR A 318 -16.48 -9.04 -10.78
N ILE A 319 -15.98 -7.95 -10.18
CA ILE A 319 -14.85 -7.20 -10.73
C ILE A 319 -13.60 -8.09 -10.82
N TYR A 320 -13.32 -8.88 -9.77
CA TYR A 320 -12.22 -9.83 -9.77
C TYR A 320 -12.36 -10.88 -10.88
N ALA A 321 -13.54 -11.47 -11.01
CA ALA A 321 -13.83 -12.51 -11.99
C ALA A 321 -13.68 -12.00 -13.44
N GLN A 322 -13.98 -10.74 -13.69
CA GLN A 322 -13.87 -10.12 -15.01
C GLN A 322 -12.44 -9.75 -15.42
N SER A 323 -11.54 -9.53 -14.47
CA SER A 323 -10.23 -8.97 -14.76
C SER A 323 -9.07 -9.86 -14.30
N TRP A 324 -8.98 -10.17 -13.02
CA TRP A 324 -7.82 -10.86 -12.44
C TRP A 324 -7.93 -12.37 -12.51
N LYS A 325 -9.09 -12.93 -12.16
CA LYS A 325 -9.28 -14.38 -12.06
C LYS A 325 -8.84 -15.15 -13.31
N PRO A 326 -9.23 -14.80 -14.54
CA PRO A 326 -8.84 -15.54 -15.73
C PRO A 326 -7.34 -15.58 -15.94
N LYS A 327 -6.62 -14.53 -15.53
CA LYS A 327 -5.17 -14.40 -15.70
C LYS A 327 -4.37 -15.06 -14.57
N VAL A 328 -4.94 -15.09 -13.36
CA VAL A 328 -4.35 -15.74 -12.19
C VAL A 328 -4.50 -17.27 -12.27
N GLU A 329 -5.67 -17.74 -12.71
CA GLU A 329 -5.99 -19.17 -12.81
C GLU A 329 -5.60 -19.80 -14.14
N ALA A 330 -5.14 -19.01 -15.11
CA ALA A 330 -4.57 -19.55 -16.35
C ALA A 330 -3.38 -20.45 -16.00
N THR A 331 -3.33 -21.62 -16.64
CA THR A 331 -2.18 -22.54 -16.48
C THR A 331 -0.93 -21.84 -17.00
N ALA A 332 -0.09 -21.39 -16.07
CA ALA A 332 1.19 -20.79 -16.40
C ALA A 332 2.22 -21.89 -16.71
N PRO A 333 3.17 -21.67 -17.60
CA PRO A 333 4.37 -22.49 -17.69
C PRO A 333 5.05 -22.63 -16.33
N SER A 334 5.73 -23.74 -16.08
CA SER A 334 6.40 -24.01 -14.80
C SER A 334 7.50 -23.00 -14.43
N ASP A 335 7.95 -22.22 -15.41
CA ASP A 335 8.98 -21.19 -15.33
C ASP A 335 8.40 -19.77 -15.18
N GLU A 336 7.09 -19.61 -15.07
CA GLU A 336 6.41 -18.33 -14.96
C GLU A 336 5.86 -18.09 -13.56
N GLU A 337 6.02 -16.87 -13.05
CA GLU A 337 5.52 -16.44 -11.74
C GLU A 337 4.78 -15.12 -11.83
N ILE A 338 3.62 -15.05 -11.15
CA ILE A 338 2.81 -13.84 -11.05
C ILE A 338 3.25 -13.02 -9.83
N LEU A 339 3.44 -11.72 -10.05
CA LEU A 339 3.74 -10.73 -9.02
C LEU A 339 2.66 -9.64 -8.99
N ALA A 340 2.47 -9.01 -7.83
CA ALA A 340 1.57 -7.87 -7.71
C ALA A 340 2.11 -6.81 -6.74
N THR A 341 2.03 -5.52 -7.13
CA THR A 341 2.59 -4.42 -6.34
C THR A 341 1.72 -4.03 -5.15
N GLY A 342 0.40 -4.11 -5.24
CA GLY A 342 -0.51 -3.66 -4.17
C GLY A 342 -0.87 -4.75 -3.17
N TYR A 343 -0.84 -4.44 -1.87
CA TYR A 343 -1.33 -5.32 -0.81
C TYR A 343 -2.77 -5.79 -1.06
N SER A 344 -3.68 -4.85 -1.34
CA SER A 344 -5.08 -5.17 -1.59
C SER A 344 -5.28 -6.15 -2.73
N CYS A 345 -4.42 -6.11 -3.75
CA CYS A 345 -4.46 -7.03 -4.88
C CYS A 345 -4.01 -8.44 -4.47
N ARG A 346 -2.91 -8.56 -3.74
CA ARG A 346 -2.39 -9.85 -3.24
C ARG A 346 -3.39 -10.50 -2.27
N SER A 347 -3.95 -9.71 -1.36
CA SER A 347 -5.01 -10.14 -0.44
C SER A 347 -6.25 -10.66 -1.18
N GLN A 348 -6.68 -9.99 -2.26
CA GLN A 348 -7.83 -10.42 -3.05
C GLN A 348 -7.57 -11.74 -3.80
N VAL A 349 -6.39 -11.90 -4.40
CA VAL A 349 -6.01 -13.15 -5.06
C VAL A 349 -6.02 -14.31 -4.07
N LYS A 350 -5.39 -14.13 -2.90
CA LYS A 350 -5.40 -15.14 -1.84
C LYS A 350 -6.81 -15.51 -1.40
N ARG A 351 -7.67 -14.50 -1.26
CA ARG A 351 -9.06 -14.67 -0.79
C ARG A 351 -9.95 -15.39 -1.79
N LEU A 352 -9.83 -15.10 -3.09
CA LEU A 352 -10.78 -15.55 -4.11
C LEU A 352 -10.26 -16.67 -5.01
N SER A 353 -8.96 -16.86 -5.12
CA SER A 353 -8.33 -17.94 -5.91
C SER A 353 -7.45 -18.87 -5.08
N ASP A 354 -7.35 -18.64 -3.76
CA ASP A 354 -6.50 -19.41 -2.84
C ASP A 354 -5.03 -19.55 -3.31
N GLN A 355 -4.56 -18.53 -4.05
CA GLN A 355 -3.19 -18.47 -4.54
C GLN A 355 -2.41 -17.36 -3.84
N SER A 356 -1.13 -17.59 -3.56
CA SER A 356 -0.22 -16.60 -3.03
C SER A 356 0.57 -15.94 -4.16
N VAL A 357 0.42 -14.63 -4.31
CA VAL A 357 1.17 -13.81 -5.27
C VAL A 357 2.16 -12.96 -4.50
N ARG A 358 3.45 -13.00 -4.91
CA ARG A 358 4.50 -12.24 -4.22
C ARG A 358 4.54 -10.77 -4.65
N HIS A 359 5.13 -9.94 -3.80
CA HIS A 359 5.54 -8.59 -4.17
C HIS A 359 6.81 -8.63 -5.04
N PRO A 360 7.01 -7.73 -6.04
CA PRO A 360 8.26 -7.65 -6.83
C PRO A 360 9.52 -7.56 -5.98
N VAL A 361 9.49 -6.81 -4.88
CA VAL A 361 10.59 -6.70 -3.91
C VAL A 361 11.00 -8.07 -3.37
N SER A 362 10.03 -8.90 -2.95
CA SER A 362 10.32 -10.24 -2.41
C SER A 362 10.90 -11.18 -3.46
N ALA A 363 10.43 -11.07 -4.71
CA ALA A 363 10.99 -11.84 -5.81
C ALA A 363 12.44 -11.41 -6.13
N LEU A 364 12.66 -10.11 -6.26
CA LEU A 364 13.98 -9.54 -6.56
C LEU A 364 15.00 -9.85 -5.44
N ARG A 365 14.60 -9.70 -4.17
CA ARG A 365 15.46 -10.08 -3.03
C ARG A 365 15.87 -11.55 -3.10
N ALA A 366 14.93 -12.47 -3.38
CA ALA A 366 15.24 -13.89 -3.49
C ALA A 366 16.20 -14.20 -4.65
N ILE A 367 16.04 -13.52 -5.79
CA ILE A 367 16.94 -13.65 -6.95
C ILE A 367 18.36 -13.21 -6.57
N LEU A 368 18.52 -12.02 -5.98
CA LEU A 368 19.83 -11.46 -5.64
C LEU A 368 20.52 -12.26 -4.53
N ALA A 369 19.77 -12.69 -3.52
CA ALA A 369 20.32 -13.54 -2.45
C ALA A 369 20.81 -14.91 -2.95
N SER A 370 20.15 -15.48 -3.97
CA SER A 370 20.55 -16.76 -4.56
C SER A 370 21.69 -16.64 -5.58
N GLY A 371 21.86 -15.45 -6.19
CA GLY A 371 22.93 -15.17 -7.16
C GLY A 371 24.23 -14.67 -6.52
N ALA A 372 24.22 -14.26 -5.28
CA ALA A 372 25.42 -13.89 -4.55
C ALA A 372 26.26 -15.16 -4.30
N SER A 373 27.39 -15.28 -4.98
CA SER A 373 28.38 -16.35 -4.72
C SER A 373 28.92 -16.22 -3.29
N PRO A 374 29.32 -17.34 -2.63
CA PRO A 374 29.80 -17.34 -1.24
C PRO A 374 31.14 -16.61 -1.01
N GLN A 375 31.61 -15.79 -1.95
CA GLN A 375 32.92 -15.14 -1.86
C GLN A 375 32.91 -13.74 -1.24
N GLN A 376 31.73 -13.26 -0.76
CA GLN A 376 31.61 -11.93 -0.14
C GLN A 376 30.86 -11.96 1.21
N ALA A 377 30.90 -13.08 1.93
CA ALA A 377 30.37 -13.15 3.30
C ALA A 377 31.50 -13.13 4.33
#